data_7ab43fe737750da5c27190d95cc1bdfc
#
_entry.id   7ab43fe737750da5c27190d95cc1bdfc
#
_cell.length_a   1.000
_cell.length_b   1.000
_cell.length_c   1.000
_cell.angle_alpha   90.00
_cell.angle_beta   90.00
_cell.angle_gamma   90.00
#
_symmetry.space_group_name_H-M   'P 1'
#
loop_
_entity.id
_entity.type
_entity.pdbx_description
1 polymer ?
#
loop_
_entity_poly.entity_id
_entity_poly.type
_entity_poly.pdbx_seq_one_letter_code
_entity_poly.pdbx_strand_id
1 'polypeptide(L)'
;MIQKTTIDWLRFRTQSGPKQTLEALRPVFGTLGQSIRLQGLPRGILGFQQAAQIVVGDMPMGRMDYGGDAQRGWVRLDVPGKACEWVQDWDALQPLEELPGAEIRRLDIALTTWDGEVTHDRVVEAHAAGRFVTRGRPPAMQTITSTDPRAGRTCYVGKREKS
;
A
#
# COMPACT_ATOMS: atom_id res chain seq x y z
N MET A 1 0.58 9.48 -25.87
CA MET A 1 0.50 9.69 -24.40
C MET A 1 0.71 8.35 -23.72
N ILE A 2 1.82 8.15 -23.03
CA ILE A 2 2.07 6.91 -22.26
C ILE A 2 1.70 7.22 -20.82
N GLN A 3 0.55 6.71 -20.37
CA GLN A 3 0.11 6.78 -18.99
C GLN A 3 0.22 5.39 -18.40
N LYS A 4 0.79 5.28 -17.21
CA LYS A 4 0.83 4.05 -16.45
C LYS A 4 0.10 4.25 -15.13
N THR A 5 -0.96 3.49 -14.93
CA THR A 5 -1.64 3.39 -13.63
C THR A 5 -1.17 2.13 -12.92
N THR A 6 -0.74 2.26 -11.69
CA THR A 6 -0.27 1.15 -10.85
C THR A 6 -0.85 1.27 -9.46
N ILE A 7 -1.03 0.13 -8.80
CA ILE A 7 -1.26 0.11 -7.35
C ILE A 7 0.10 0.27 -6.67
N ASP A 8 0.20 1.29 -5.80
CA ASP A 8 1.44 1.67 -5.11
C ASP A 8 1.43 1.33 -3.62
N TRP A 9 0.31 0.88 -3.10
CA TRP A 9 0.18 0.34 -1.75
C TRP A 9 -1.13 -0.41 -1.59
N LEU A 10 -1.08 -1.58 -0.95
CA LEU A 10 -2.26 -2.30 -0.52
C LEU A 10 -2.13 -2.60 0.98
N ARG A 11 -3.11 -2.16 1.78
CA ARG A 11 -3.31 -2.62 3.15
C ARG A 11 -4.66 -3.31 3.26
N PHE A 12 -4.62 -4.47 3.83
CA PHE A 12 -5.76 -5.38 3.93
C PHE A 12 -5.88 -5.91 5.36
N ARG A 13 -7.06 -6.25 5.78
CA ARG A 13 -7.28 -7.00 7.03
C ARG A 13 -8.26 -8.13 6.83
N THR A 14 -8.12 -9.17 7.63
CA THR A 14 -9.00 -10.33 7.65
C THR A 14 -9.02 -10.96 9.04
N GLN A 15 -10.02 -11.80 9.31
CA GLN A 15 -10.08 -12.64 10.50
C GLN A 15 -9.54 -14.06 10.27
N SER A 16 -8.92 -14.29 9.13
CA SER A 16 -8.20 -15.53 8.85
C SER A 16 -6.83 -15.56 9.52
N GLY A 17 -6.31 -16.76 9.76
CA GLY A 17 -4.96 -16.92 10.27
C GLY A 17 -3.88 -16.46 9.29
N PRO A 18 -2.65 -16.14 9.77
CA PRO A 18 -1.58 -15.60 8.92
C PRO A 18 -1.18 -16.56 7.78
N LYS A 19 -1.22 -17.88 7.99
CA LYS A 19 -0.94 -18.86 6.94
C LYS A 19 -1.99 -18.83 5.83
N GLN A 20 -3.27 -18.81 6.20
CA GLN A 20 -4.38 -18.75 5.22
C GLN A 20 -4.33 -17.45 4.43
N THR A 21 -4.04 -16.33 5.10
CA THR A 21 -3.87 -15.02 4.45
C THR A 21 -2.71 -15.05 3.46
N LEU A 22 -1.59 -15.72 3.80
CA LEU A 22 -0.46 -15.88 2.89
C LEU A 22 -0.83 -16.73 1.67
N GLU A 23 -1.50 -17.86 1.87
CA GLU A 23 -1.92 -18.74 0.78
C GLU A 23 -2.88 -18.01 -0.20
N ALA A 24 -3.79 -17.21 0.33
CA ALA A 24 -4.70 -16.39 -0.47
C ALA A 24 -3.98 -15.25 -1.22
N LEU A 25 -2.83 -14.77 -0.71
CA LEU A 25 -2.02 -13.74 -1.36
C LEU A 25 -1.14 -14.28 -2.48
N ARG A 26 -0.73 -15.56 -2.43
CA ARG A 26 0.23 -16.16 -3.38
C ARG A 26 -0.13 -15.96 -4.86
N PRO A 27 -1.39 -16.16 -5.28
CA PRO A 27 -1.75 -16.03 -6.70
C PRO A 27 -1.43 -14.66 -7.29
N VAL A 28 -1.50 -13.61 -6.50
CA VAL A 28 -1.25 -12.22 -6.91
C VAL A 28 0.18 -12.04 -7.44
N PHE A 29 1.13 -12.79 -6.89
CA PHE A 29 2.55 -12.77 -7.30
C PHE A 29 2.89 -13.82 -8.37
N GLY A 30 1.90 -14.54 -8.91
CA GLY A 30 2.10 -15.54 -9.96
C GLY A 30 3.16 -16.59 -9.58
N THR A 31 4.15 -16.79 -10.44
CA THR A 31 5.21 -17.78 -10.21
C THR A 31 6.05 -17.49 -8.95
N LEU A 32 6.26 -16.24 -8.59
CA LEU A 32 6.95 -15.87 -7.35
C LEU A 32 6.16 -16.26 -6.11
N GLY A 33 4.84 -16.37 -6.22
CA GLY A 33 3.95 -16.73 -5.13
C GLY A 33 4.32 -18.05 -4.45
N GLN A 34 4.84 -19.02 -5.19
CA GLN A 34 5.27 -20.31 -4.62
C GLN A 34 6.47 -20.20 -3.69
N SER A 35 7.32 -19.21 -3.90
CA SER A 35 8.53 -18.95 -3.11
C SER A 35 8.30 -18.01 -1.94
N ILE A 36 7.10 -17.46 -1.79
CA ILE A 36 6.76 -16.57 -0.69
C ILE A 36 6.68 -17.34 0.62
N ARG A 37 7.33 -16.80 1.66
CA ARG A 37 7.28 -17.35 3.01
C ARG A 37 7.12 -16.24 4.06
N LEU A 38 6.71 -16.63 5.27
CA LEU A 38 6.69 -15.77 6.43
C LEU A 38 8.00 -15.93 7.21
N GLN A 39 8.64 -14.82 7.49
CA GLN A 39 9.79 -14.73 8.39
C GLN A 39 9.38 -13.94 9.63
N GLY A 40 9.47 -14.58 10.81
CA GLY A 40 9.06 -13.96 12.07
C GLY A 40 9.80 -12.65 12.33
N LEU A 41 9.06 -11.65 12.84
CA LEU A 41 9.60 -10.38 13.32
C LEU A 41 9.53 -10.33 14.85
N PRO A 42 10.40 -9.55 15.51
CA PRO A 42 10.46 -9.51 16.98
C PRO A 42 9.16 -9.09 17.66
N ARG A 43 8.34 -8.25 17.02
CA ARG A 43 7.08 -7.74 17.56
C ARG A 43 6.11 -7.26 16.49
N GLY A 44 4.82 -7.26 16.82
CA GLY A 44 3.78 -6.58 16.06
C GLY A 44 3.78 -5.06 16.29
N ILE A 45 3.01 -4.36 15.46
CA ILE A 45 2.75 -2.91 15.60
C ILE A 45 1.25 -2.68 15.75
N LEU A 46 0.84 -1.47 16.10
CA LEU A 46 -0.57 -1.05 16.22
C LEU A 46 -1.39 -1.94 17.18
N GLY A 47 -0.75 -2.43 18.25
CA GLY A 47 -1.41 -3.27 19.26
C GLY A 47 -1.43 -4.77 18.93
N PHE A 48 -0.88 -5.20 17.81
CA PHE A 48 -0.63 -6.62 17.52
C PHE A 48 0.57 -7.11 18.32
N GLN A 49 0.51 -8.34 18.80
CA GLN A 49 1.59 -8.95 19.58
C GLN A 49 2.66 -9.61 18.70
N GLN A 50 2.26 -10.13 17.56
CA GLN A 50 3.12 -10.89 16.66
C GLN A 50 3.18 -10.22 15.28
N ALA A 51 4.27 -10.47 14.57
CA ALA A 51 4.40 -10.06 13.18
C ALA A 51 5.31 -11.01 12.41
N ALA A 52 5.13 -11.02 11.11
CA ALA A 52 6.03 -11.66 10.17
C ALA A 52 6.25 -10.78 8.95
N GLN A 53 7.45 -10.82 8.42
CA GLN A 53 7.75 -10.28 7.12
C GLN A 53 7.39 -11.31 6.05
N ILE A 54 6.75 -10.87 4.98
CA ILE A 54 6.53 -11.65 3.78
C ILE A 54 7.79 -11.49 2.93
N VAL A 55 8.44 -12.60 2.58
CA VAL A 55 9.70 -12.56 1.83
C VAL A 55 9.70 -13.54 0.67
N VAL A 56 10.43 -13.20 -0.40
CA VAL A 56 10.86 -14.08 -1.48
C VAL A 56 12.38 -14.12 -1.45
N GLY A 57 12.97 -15.27 -1.10
CA GLY A 57 14.39 -15.28 -0.74
C GLY A 57 14.63 -14.37 0.45
N ASP A 58 15.50 -13.37 0.29
CA ASP A 58 15.78 -12.33 1.30
C ASP A 58 15.09 -10.99 0.97
N MET A 59 14.29 -10.95 -0.10
CA MET A 59 13.61 -9.75 -0.55
C MET A 59 12.30 -9.56 0.21
N PRO A 60 12.10 -8.43 0.92
CA PRO A 60 10.86 -8.14 1.62
C PRO A 60 9.77 -7.75 0.64
N MET A 61 8.64 -8.47 0.70
CA MET A 61 7.45 -8.26 -0.12
C MET A 61 6.28 -7.67 0.66
N GLY A 62 6.38 -7.58 1.97
CA GLY A 62 5.31 -7.07 2.79
C GLY A 62 5.44 -7.46 4.24
N ARG A 63 4.41 -7.15 5.01
CA ARG A 63 4.34 -7.42 6.45
C ARG A 63 2.95 -7.93 6.82
N MET A 64 2.92 -8.89 7.72
CA MET A 64 1.73 -9.27 8.46
C MET A 64 1.89 -8.98 9.94
N ASP A 65 0.86 -8.40 10.56
CA ASP A 65 0.74 -8.26 12.00
C ASP A 65 -0.49 -9.05 12.46
N TYR A 66 -0.36 -9.81 13.55
CA TYR A 66 -1.41 -10.69 14.05
C TYR A 66 -1.26 -10.97 15.54
N GLY A 67 -2.26 -11.63 16.12
CA GLY A 67 -2.27 -12.00 17.52
C GLY A 67 -2.50 -10.82 18.46
N GLY A 68 -2.81 -11.17 19.72
CA GLY A 68 -3.21 -10.23 20.76
C GLY A 68 -4.71 -10.19 20.96
N ASP A 69 -5.17 -10.33 22.21
CA ASP A 69 -6.60 -10.39 22.55
C ASP A 69 -7.33 -9.11 22.15
N ALA A 70 -6.68 -7.95 22.25
CA ALA A 70 -7.22 -6.68 21.84
C ALA A 70 -7.54 -6.61 20.33
N GLN A 71 -6.88 -7.43 19.53
CA GLN A 71 -7.06 -7.46 18.06
C GLN A 71 -8.15 -8.45 17.61
N ARG A 72 -8.76 -9.20 18.55
CA ARG A 72 -9.95 -10.05 18.29
C ARG A 72 -9.81 -10.95 17.06
N GLY A 73 -8.62 -11.54 16.85
CA GLY A 73 -8.34 -12.44 15.73
C GLY A 73 -8.06 -11.75 14.38
N TRP A 74 -8.00 -10.44 14.32
CA TRP A 74 -7.62 -9.73 13.10
C TRP A 74 -6.17 -10.00 12.70
N VAL A 75 -5.96 -10.15 11.41
CA VAL A 75 -4.66 -10.14 10.75
C VAL A 75 -4.62 -8.91 9.86
N ARG A 76 -3.56 -8.14 9.95
CA ARG A 76 -3.27 -7.00 9.09
C ARG A 76 -2.18 -7.38 8.10
N LEU A 77 -2.45 -7.21 6.83
CA LEU A 77 -1.52 -7.38 5.72
C LEU A 77 -1.15 -6.01 5.16
N ASP A 78 0.12 -5.78 4.91
CA ASP A 78 0.65 -4.55 4.33
C ASP A 78 1.61 -4.90 3.20
N VAL A 79 1.27 -4.50 1.97
CA VAL A 79 2.07 -4.69 0.75
C VAL A 79 2.46 -3.29 0.25
N PRO A 80 3.70 -2.84 0.52
CA PRO A 80 4.17 -1.52 0.13
C PRO A 80 4.46 -1.43 -1.38
N GLY A 81 4.54 -0.21 -1.92
CA GLY A 81 4.70 0.07 -3.34
C GLY A 81 5.82 -0.71 -4.01
N LYS A 82 6.99 -0.79 -3.35
CA LYS A 82 8.11 -1.59 -3.87
C LYS A 82 7.77 -3.07 -4.07
N ALA A 83 6.88 -3.62 -3.24
CA ALA A 83 6.39 -4.99 -3.40
C ALA A 83 5.27 -5.09 -4.44
N CYS A 84 4.46 -4.03 -4.57
CA CYS A 84 3.44 -3.96 -5.63
C CYS A 84 4.04 -4.02 -7.04
N GLU A 85 5.30 -3.60 -7.23
CA GLU A 85 6.01 -3.74 -8.51
C GLU A 85 6.20 -5.20 -8.96
N TRP A 86 6.16 -6.14 -8.00
CA TRP A 86 6.31 -7.57 -8.26
C TRP A 86 4.98 -8.31 -8.42
N VAL A 87 3.87 -7.62 -8.27
CA VAL A 87 2.55 -8.19 -8.52
C VAL A 87 2.40 -8.44 -10.01
N GLN A 88 2.05 -9.68 -10.36
CA GLN A 88 1.86 -10.10 -11.73
C GLN A 88 0.40 -10.03 -12.18
N ASP A 89 -0.52 -10.23 -11.26
CA ASP A 89 -1.95 -10.24 -11.55
C ASP A 89 -2.77 -9.73 -10.36
N TRP A 90 -3.33 -8.53 -10.49
CA TRP A 90 -4.20 -7.94 -9.49
C TRP A 90 -5.60 -8.56 -9.48
N ASP A 91 -6.04 -9.18 -10.57
CA ASP A 91 -7.34 -9.86 -10.62
C ASP A 91 -7.32 -11.14 -9.77
N ALA A 92 -6.12 -11.67 -9.49
CA ALA A 92 -5.92 -12.81 -8.59
C ALA A 92 -6.06 -12.45 -7.09
N LEU A 93 -6.63 -11.30 -6.73
CA LEU A 93 -6.97 -10.92 -5.34
C LEU A 93 -8.22 -11.63 -4.81
N GLN A 94 -9.03 -12.26 -5.65
CA GLN A 94 -10.29 -12.89 -5.26
C GLN A 94 -10.15 -13.81 -4.03
N PRO A 95 -9.15 -14.69 -3.90
CA PRO A 95 -8.99 -15.50 -2.69
C PRO A 95 -8.80 -14.72 -1.40
N LEU A 96 -8.20 -13.52 -1.46
CA LEU A 96 -8.10 -12.62 -0.31
C LEU A 96 -9.45 -12.00 0.05
N GLU A 97 -10.25 -11.64 -0.94
CA GLU A 97 -11.57 -11.03 -0.74
C GLU A 97 -12.58 -12.02 -0.15
N GLU A 98 -12.39 -13.31 -0.40
CA GLU A 98 -13.23 -14.39 0.13
C GLU A 98 -12.89 -14.78 1.59
N LEU A 99 -11.79 -14.27 2.15
CA LEU A 99 -11.42 -14.56 3.53
C LEU A 99 -12.41 -13.93 4.52
N PRO A 100 -12.67 -14.57 5.67
CA PRO A 100 -13.52 -14.02 6.71
C PRO A 100 -13.12 -12.61 7.14
N GLY A 101 -14.06 -11.67 7.10
CA GLY A 101 -13.84 -10.28 7.48
C GLY A 101 -12.90 -9.51 6.55
N ALA A 102 -12.75 -9.98 5.31
CA ALA A 102 -11.90 -9.34 4.29
C ALA A 102 -12.26 -7.86 4.09
N GLU A 103 -11.28 -6.99 4.23
CA GLU A 103 -11.49 -5.54 4.05
C GLU A 103 -10.20 -4.84 3.60
N ILE A 104 -10.28 -4.10 2.49
CA ILE A 104 -9.22 -3.19 2.08
C ILE A 104 -9.23 -1.96 3.00
N ARG A 105 -8.12 -1.70 3.67
CA ARG A 105 -7.94 -0.56 4.60
C ARG A 105 -7.20 0.60 3.99
N ARG A 106 -6.40 0.34 2.95
CA ARG A 106 -5.70 1.36 2.17
C ARG A 106 -5.41 0.80 0.79
N LEU A 107 -5.68 1.61 -0.21
CA LEU A 107 -5.27 1.37 -1.59
C LEU A 107 -4.74 2.69 -2.14
N ASP A 108 -3.45 2.71 -2.47
CA ASP A 108 -2.83 3.84 -3.14
C ASP A 108 -2.69 3.51 -4.63
N ILE A 109 -3.18 4.40 -5.47
CA ILE A 109 -3.08 4.29 -6.91
C ILE A 109 -2.14 5.39 -7.40
N ALA A 110 -1.08 5.00 -8.09
CA ALA A 110 -0.16 5.92 -8.73
C ALA A 110 -0.46 6.03 -10.23
N LEU A 111 -0.60 7.24 -10.70
CA LEU A 111 -0.67 7.57 -12.13
C LEU A 111 0.64 8.24 -12.52
N THR A 112 1.37 7.65 -13.44
CA THR A 112 2.61 8.20 -13.97
C THR A 112 2.37 8.73 -15.39
N THR A 113 2.68 10.00 -15.62
CA THR A 113 2.65 10.63 -16.94
C THR A 113 4.08 10.99 -17.34
N TRP A 114 4.44 10.72 -18.60
CA TRP A 114 5.80 10.94 -19.11
C TRP A 114 5.88 12.16 -20.04
N ASP A 115 4.77 12.80 -20.33
CA ASP A 115 4.62 13.91 -21.26
C ASP A 115 4.63 15.29 -20.59
N GLY A 116 4.81 15.33 -19.26
CA GLY A 116 4.80 16.57 -18.48
C GLY A 116 3.42 17.24 -18.36
N GLU A 117 2.33 16.55 -18.70
CA GLU A 117 0.98 17.09 -18.53
C GLU A 117 0.64 17.39 -17.07
N VAL A 118 1.10 16.51 -16.15
CA VAL A 118 0.91 16.70 -14.72
C VAL A 118 2.24 17.03 -14.08
N THR A 119 2.50 18.30 -13.85
CA THR A 119 3.70 18.78 -13.16
C THR A 119 3.38 19.15 -11.72
N HIS A 120 4.39 19.16 -10.87
CA HIS A 120 4.27 19.63 -9.50
C HIS A 120 3.63 21.01 -9.43
N ASP A 121 4.06 21.95 -10.27
CA ASP A 121 3.57 23.33 -10.27
C ASP A 121 2.10 23.40 -10.66
N ARG A 122 1.66 22.64 -11.66
CA ARG A 122 0.24 22.52 -12.02
C ARG A 122 -0.63 21.98 -10.90
N VAL A 123 -0.12 21.03 -10.09
CA VAL A 123 -0.84 20.53 -8.92
C VAL A 123 -0.96 21.62 -7.84
N VAL A 124 0.12 22.36 -7.57
CA VAL A 124 0.11 23.48 -6.63
C VAL A 124 -0.86 24.57 -7.05
N GLU A 125 -0.82 24.99 -8.31
CA GLU A 125 -1.75 25.97 -8.88
C GLU A 125 -3.22 25.50 -8.82
N ALA A 126 -3.47 24.23 -9.16
CA ALA A 126 -4.81 23.66 -9.08
C ALA A 126 -5.35 23.64 -7.64
N HIS A 127 -4.50 23.37 -6.66
CA HIS A 127 -4.88 23.43 -5.26
C HIS A 127 -5.18 24.87 -4.82
N ALA A 128 -4.32 25.82 -5.14
CA ALA A 128 -4.52 27.24 -4.82
C ALA A 128 -5.79 27.80 -5.46
N ALA A 129 -6.13 27.33 -6.66
CA ALA A 129 -7.36 27.67 -7.37
C ALA A 129 -8.62 26.93 -6.87
N GLY A 130 -8.52 26.12 -5.79
CA GLY A 130 -9.65 25.39 -5.22
C GLY A 130 -10.20 24.26 -6.11
N ARG A 131 -9.42 23.75 -7.06
CA ARG A 131 -9.87 22.71 -8.01
C ARG A 131 -9.92 21.31 -7.41
N PHE A 132 -9.42 21.10 -6.18
CA PHE A 132 -9.55 19.83 -5.46
C PHE A 132 -10.88 19.81 -4.72
N VAL A 133 -11.82 19.01 -5.22
CA VAL A 133 -13.18 18.89 -4.67
C VAL A 133 -13.21 17.74 -3.64
N THR A 134 -13.68 18.05 -2.43
CA THR A 134 -13.92 17.06 -1.37
C THR A 134 -15.28 17.31 -0.72
N ARG A 135 -15.78 16.32 0.02
CA ARG A 135 -16.95 16.52 0.87
C ARG A 135 -16.56 17.33 2.10
N GLY A 136 -16.62 18.64 2.04
CA GLY A 136 -16.31 19.53 3.17
C GLY A 136 -15.21 20.54 2.87
N ARG A 137 -14.24 20.69 3.77
CA ARG A 137 -13.17 21.69 3.61
C ARG A 137 -12.20 21.27 2.49
N PRO A 138 -11.63 22.24 1.75
CA PRO A 138 -10.56 21.94 0.82
C PRO A 138 -9.46 21.11 1.51
N PRO A 139 -8.88 20.11 0.83
CA PRO A 139 -7.84 19.27 1.42
C PRO A 139 -6.61 20.11 1.72
N ALA A 140 -5.95 19.84 2.85
CA ALA A 140 -4.65 20.42 3.11
C ALA A 140 -3.65 19.98 2.04
N MET A 141 -2.65 20.81 1.76
CA MET A 141 -1.55 20.45 0.86
C MET A 141 -0.22 20.61 1.61
N GLN A 142 0.67 19.65 1.41
CA GLN A 142 2.05 19.70 1.87
C GLN A 142 2.98 19.47 0.68
N THR A 143 3.94 20.36 0.50
CA THR A 143 4.99 20.20 -0.51
C THR A 143 6.32 19.88 0.16
N ILE A 144 7.07 18.96 -0.43
CA ILE A 144 8.42 18.62 -0.02
C ILE A 144 9.33 18.96 -1.19
N THR A 145 10.27 19.86 -0.95
CA THR A 145 11.28 20.27 -1.92
C THR A 145 12.66 20.01 -1.36
N SER A 146 13.61 19.66 -2.20
CA SER A 146 15.02 19.53 -1.86
C SER A 146 15.78 20.77 -2.33
N THR A 147 16.87 21.09 -1.65
CA THR A 147 17.85 22.07 -2.12
C THR A 147 18.72 21.53 -3.29
N ASP A 148 18.74 20.20 -3.49
CA ASP A 148 19.36 19.59 -4.67
C ASP A 148 18.39 19.74 -5.87
N PRO A 149 18.76 20.47 -6.92
CA PRO A 149 17.90 20.68 -8.10
C PRO A 149 17.61 19.40 -8.87
N ARG A 150 18.39 18.32 -8.64
CA ARG A 150 18.16 17.01 -9.24
C ARG A 150 17.19 16.14 -8.45
N ALA A 151 16.91 16.50 -7.21
CA ALA A 151 15.92 15.78 -6.40
C ALA A 151 14.50 16.10 -6.86
N GLY A 152 13.65 15.09 -6.87
CA GLY A 152 12.24 15.26 -7.18
C GLY A 152 11.52 16.15 -6.17
N ARG A 153 10.45 16.82 -6.63
CA ARG A 153 9.51 17.56 -5.76
C ARG A 153 8.29 16.70 -5.52
N THR A 154 7.80 16.66 -4.29
CA THR A 154 6.62 15.88 -3.93
C THR A 154 5.53 16.80 -3.37
N CYS A 155 4.30 16.56 -3.79
CA CYS A 155 3.12 17.26 -3.30
C CYS A 155 2.14 16.24 -2.75
N TYR A 156 1.74 16.41 -1.49
CA TYR A 156 0.69 15.64 -0.85
C TYR A 156 -0.57 16.50 -0.74
N VAL A 157 -1.67 16.00 -1.28
CA VAL A 157 -2.97 16.65 -1.18
C VAL A 157 -3.88 15.77 -0.33
N GLY A 158 -4.33 16.31 0.81
CA GLY A 158 -5.12 15.58 1.79
C GLY A 158 -4.41 15.39 3.12
N LYS A 159 -4.99 14.57 3.99
CA LYS A 159 -4.44 14.29 5.31
C LYS A 159 -3.48 13.11 5.21
N ARG A 160 -2.20 13.36 5.45
CA ARG A 160 -1.22 12.28 5.58
C ARG A 160 -1.46 11.57 6.90
N GLU A 161 -1.77 10.28 6.87
CA GLU A 161 -1.72 9.47 8.07
C GLU A 161 -0.26 9.39 8.57
N LYS A 162 -0.07 9.65 9.85
CA LYS A 162 1.23 9.39 10.48
C LYS A 162 1.40 7.87 10.52
N SER A 163 2.32 7.36 9.76
CA SER A 163 2.79 5.97 9.81
C SER A 163 3.59 5.72 11.06
#